data_433f33ecce5b86749fe409e54e3ed34e
#
_entry.id   433f33ecce5b86749fe409e54e3ed34e
#
_cell.length_a   1.000
_cell.length_b   1.000
_cell.length_c   1.000
_cell.angle_alpha   90.00
_cell.angle_beta   90.00
_cell.angle_gamma   90.00
#
_symmetry.space_group_name_H-M   'P 1'
#
loop_
_entity.id
_entity.type
_entity.pdbx_description
1 polymer ?
#
loop_
_entity_poly.entity_id
_entity_poly.type
_entity_poly.pdbx_seq_one_letter_code
_entity_poly.pdbx_strand_id
1 'polypeptide(L)'
;KYMADEYSAHWRAAYQKAGDNPARQLELLVAADCDRSICNRRKLAAWCAFWGEAKSRPTYQALCGSRDEAYQNVFVEICARLKAESGYAFEPYATAVGLCAMLEGLWLRLMMGTEGMTRESAHHAACEYLVSVFPKQFTRASLEAHKIA
;
A
#
# COMPACT_ATOMS: atom_id res chain seq x y z
N LYS A 1 -9.20 8.48 15.06
CA LYS A 1 -10.42 8.27 14.27
C LYS A 1 -10.34 8.99 12.93
N TYR A 2 -10.24 10.33 12.91
CA TYR A 2 -10.25 11.14 11.67
C TYR A 2 -9.22 10.70 10.62
N MET A 3 -7.95 10.50 10.99
CA MET A 3 -6.90 10.07 10.06
C MET A 3 -7.17 8.68 9.45
N ALA A 4 -7.68 7.74 10.26
CA ALA A 4 -7.99 6.41 9.78
C ALA A 4 -9.21 6.42 8.83
N ASP A 5 -10.20 7.29 9.08
CA ASP A 5 -11.34 7.49 8.19
C ASP A 5 -10.88 8.12 6.86
N GLU A 6 -10.02 9.13 6.92
CA GLU A 6 -9.45 9.78 5.74
C GLU A 6 -8.62 8.80 4.89
N TYR A 7 -7.75 8.02 5.52
CA TYR A 7 -6.96 7.01 4.82
C TYR A 7 -7.84 5.95 4.17
N SER A 8 -8.85 5.44 4.91
CA SER A 8 -9.79 4.47 4.37
C SER A 8 -10.57 5.01 3.17
N ALA A 9 -11.02 6.26 3.21
CA ALA A 9 -11.71 6.89 2.09
C ALA A 9 -10.77 7.05 0.88
N HIS A 10 -9.52 7.41 1.12
CA HIS A 10 -8.52 7.65 0.08
C HIS A 10 -8.19 6.39 -0.72
N TRP A 11 -7.79 5.30 -0.05
CA TRP A 11 -7.46 4.07 -0.76
C TRP A 11 -8.68 3.40 -1.42
N ARG A 12 -9.88 3.51 -0.80
CA ARG A 12 -11.12 3.01 -1.42
C ARG A 12 -11.46 3.75 -2.70
N ALA A 13 -11.28 5.07 -2.74
CA ALA A 13 -11.46 5.86 -3.96
C ALA A 13 -10.48 5.43 -5.06
N ALA A 14 -9.21 5.19 -4.73
CA ALA A 14 -8.22 4.66 -5.67
C ALA A 14 -8.61 3.28 -6.21
N TYR A 15 -9.03 2.38 -5.33
CA TYR A 15 -9.50 1.04 -5.69
C TYR A 15 -10.71 1.09 -6.64
N GLN A 16 -11.72 1.90 -6.34
CA GLN A 16 -12.91 2.07 -7.17
C GLN A 16 -12.58 2.68 -8.55
N LYS A 17 -11.67 3.67 -8.58
CA LYS A 17 -11.22 4.30 -9.83
C LYS A 17 -10.54 3.31 -10.78
N ALA A 18 -9.92 2.27 -10.25
CA ALA A 18 -9.28 1.22 -11.04
C ALA A 18 -10.27 0.33 -11.82
N GLY A 19 -11.54 0.33 -11.43
CA GLY A 19 -12.54 -0.60 -11.97
C GLY A 19 -12.26 -2.03 -11.58
N ASP A 20 -12.50 -2.98 -12.47
CA ASP A 20 -12.41 -4.42 -12.18
C ASP A 20 -11.09 -5.08 -12.62
N ASN A 21 -10.08 -4.31 -12.97
CA ASN A 21 -8.77 -4.81 -13.36
C ASN A 21 -7.84 -4.95 -12.14
N PRO A 22 -7.45 -6.17 -11.72
CA PRO A 22 -6.66 -6.38 -10.50
C PRO A 22 -5.27 -5.75 -10.57
N ALA A 23 -4.61 -5.75 -11.72
CA ALA A 23 -3.32 -5.10 -11.88
C ALA A 23 -3.45 -3.57 -11.71
N ARG A 24 -4.48 -2.98 -12.30
CA ARG A 24 -4.76 -1.54 -12.16
C ARG A 24 -5.15 -1.17 -10.74
N GLN A 25 -5.93 -2.02 -10.06
CA GLN A 25 -6.25 -1.84 -8.64
C GLN A 25 -4.98 -1.79 -7.79
N LEU A 26 -4.07 -2.74 -7.98
CA LEU A 26 -2.81 -2.79 -7.24
C LEU A 26 -1.94 -1.55 -7.51
N GLU A 27 -1.80 -1.16 -8.77
CA GLU A 27 -1.04 0.03 -9.16
C GLU A 27 -1.58 1.31 -8.50
N LEU A 28 -2.89 1.51 -8.51
CA LEU A 28 -3.50 2.71 -7.93
C LEU A 28 -3.48 2.70 -6.41
N LEU A 29 -3.56 1.54 -5.75
CA LEU A 29 -3.38 1.43 -4.30
C LEU A 29 -1.97 1.81 -3.88
N VAL A 30 -0.95 1.32 -4.58
CA VAL A 30 0.46 1.69 -4.32
C VAL A 30 0.70 3.18 -4.53
N ALA A 31 0.14 3.75 -5.61
CA ALA A 31 0.23 5.19 -5.85
C ALA A 31 -0.50 6.01 -4.77
N ALA A 32 -1.65 5.55 -4.29
CA ALA A 32 -2.41 6.20 -3.23
C ALA A 32 -1.63 6.27 -1.91
N ASP A 33 -0.88 5.22 -1.55
CA ASP A 33 -0.03 5.22 -0.36
C ASP A 33 1.13 6.21 -0.44
N CYS A 34 1.56 6.57 -1.64
CA CYS A 34 2.58 7.58 -1.87
C CYS A 34 2.01 8.98 -2.17
N ASP A 35 0.69 9.14 -2.19
CA ASP A 35 0.05 10.44 -2.44
C ASP A 35 0.38 11.47 -1.36
N ARG A 36 0.60 12.71 -1.77
CA ARG A 36 1.01 13.82 -0.88
C ARG A 36 -0.01 14.10 0.23
N SER A 37 -1.29 13.88 -0.03
CA SER A 37 -2.35 14.09 0.96
C SER A 37 -2.27 13.12 2.13
N ILE A 38 -1.75 11.92 1.90
CA ILE A 38 -1.60 10.84 2.89
C ILE A 38 -0.15 10.74 3.36
N CYS A 39 0.79 10.65 2.41
CA CYS A 39 2.22 10.43 2.67
C CYS A 39 2.95 11.77 2.91
N ASN A 40 2.72 12.37 4.07
CA ASN A 40 3.43 13.58 4.51
C ASN A 40 3.95 13.40 5.94
N ARG A 41 5.01 14.14 6.28
CA ARG A 41 5.75 13.99 7.54
C ARG A 41 4.86 13.97 8.78
N ARG A 42 3.84 14.83 8.83
CA ARG A 42 2.93 14.91 9.98
C ARG A 42 2.09 13.66 10.15
N LYS A 43 1.50 13.18 9.04
CA LYS A 43 0.65 11.98 9.06
C LYS A 43 1.48 10.72 9.28
N LEU A 44 2.65 10.61 8.64
CA LEU A 44 3.56 9.48 8.84
C LEU A 44 4.01 9.37 10.30
N ALA A 45 4.40 10.48 10.93
CA ALA A 45 4.78 10.50 12.34
C ALA A 45 3.64 10.03 13.26
N ALA A 46 2.40 10.45 12.95
CA ALA A 46 1.23 10.02 13.72
C ALA A 46 0.94 8.51 13.52
N TRP A 47 1.05 7.98 12.30
CA TRP A 47 0.90 6.54 12.03
C TRP A 47 1.94 5.71 12.76
N CYS A 48 3.22 6.09 12.68
CA CYS A 48 4.30 5.38 13.37
C CYS A 48 4.13 5.40 14.89
N ALA A 49 3.66 6.51 15.47
CA ALA A 49 3.34 6.60 16.89
C ALA A 49 2.17 5.66 17.26
N PHE A 50 1.14 5.58 16.42
CA PHE A 50 0.02 4.65 16.63
C PHE A 50 0.47 3.19 16.58
N TRP A 51 1.29 2.81 15.61
CA TRP A 51 1.81 1.43 15.52
C TRP A 51 2.67 1.05 16.73
N GLY A 52 3.50 1.98 17.22
CA GLY A 52 4.31 1.77 18.41
C GLY A 52 3.48 1.51 19.68
N GLU A 53 2.28 2.09 19.76
CA GLU A 53 1.38 1.94 20.91
C GLU A 53 0.28 0.87 20.74
N ALA A 54 0.21 0.24 19.56
CA ALA A 54 -0.90 -0.67 19.21
C ALA A 54 -1.10 -1.82 20.22
N LYS A 55 -0.03 -2.35 20.82
CA LYS A 55 -0.12 -3.40 21.85
C LYS A 55 -0.61 -2.89 23.21
N SER A 56 -0.36 -1.63 23.55
CA SER A 56 -0.67 -1.07 24.87
C SER A 56 -2.04 -0.39 24.95
N ARG A 57 -2.72 -0.22 23.81
CA ARG A 57 -4.03 0.44 23.74
C ARG A 57 -5.09 -0.42 23.07
N PRO A 58 -5.92 -1.14 23.84
CA PRO A 58 -7.05 -1.91 23.31
C PRO A 58 -7.99 -1.07 22.43
N THR A 59 -8.10 0.23 22.73
CA THR A 59 -8.90 1.19 21.94
C THR A 59 -8.38 1.36 20.50
N TYR A 60 -7.08 1.23 20.27
CA TYR A 60 -6.51 1.27 18.92
C TYR A 60 -6.96 0.07 18.09
N GLN A 61 -6.82 -1.13 18.64
CA GLN A 61 -7.26 -2.36 17.96
C GLN A 61 -8.75 -2.35 17.64
N ALA A 62 -9.57 -1.83 18.56
CA ALA A 62 -11.01 -1.70 18.33
C ALA A 62 -11.38 -0.67 17.26
N LEU A 63 -10.56 0.39 17.08
CA LEU A 63 -10.86 1.48 16.14
C LEU A 63 -10.18 1.32 14.77
N CYS A 64 -9.03 0.68 14.71
CA CYS A 64 -8.20 0.60 13.50
C CYS A 64 -8.02 -0.82 12.99
N GLY A 65 -8.02 -1.85 13.84
CA GLY A 65 -7.74 -3.24 13.46
C GLY A 65 -8.63 -3.74 12.32
N SER A 66 -9.94 -3.50 12.39
CA SER A 66 -10.87 -3.90 11.32
C SER A 66 -10.63 -3.16 9.99
N ARG A 67 -10.03 -1.98 10.02
CA ARG A 67 -9.70 -1.19 8.83
C ARG A 67 -8.38 -1.62 8.20
N ASP A 68 -7.40 -1.94 9.01
CA ASP A 68 -6.12 -2.50 8.59
C ASP A 68 -6.35 -3.88 7.96
N GLU A 69 -7.21 -4.71 8.56
CA GLU A 69 -7.67 -5.97 7.98
C GLU A 69 -8.40 -5.77 6.65
N ALA A 70 -9.29 -4.79 6.54
CA ALA A 70 -10.02 -4.50 5.31
C ALA A 70 -9.07 -4.10 4.17
N TYR A 71 -8.05 -3.29 4.46
CA TYR A 71 -7.01 -2.91 3.50
C TYR A 71 -6.20 -4.12 3.05
N GLN A 72 -5.69 -4.92 3.99
CA GLN A 72 -4.93 -6.14 3.69
C GLN A 72 -5.76 -7.14 2.89
N ASN A 73 -7.04 -7.33 3.22
CA ASN A 73 -7.93 -8.26 2.51
C ASN A 73 -8.12 -7.89 1.04
N VAL A 74 -8.13 -6.60 0.71
CA VAL A 74 -8.16 -6.15 -0.69
C VAL A 74 -6.91 -6.62 -1.44
N PHE A 75 -5.72 -6.53 -0.83
CA PHE A 75 -4.48 -7.07 -1.44
C PHE A 75 -4.51 -8.59 -1.59
N VAL A 76 -5.06 -9.31 -0.62
CA VAL A 76 -5.23 -10.77 -0.70
C VAL A 76 -6.11 -11.14 -1.88
N GLU A 77 -7.24 -10.46 -2.05
CA GLU A 77 -8.16 -10.68 -3.16
C GLU A 77 -7.50 -10.38 -4.52
N ILE A 78 -6.81 -9.25 -4.63
CA ILE A 78 -6.07 -8.89 -5.85
C ILE A 78 -5.01 -9.96 -6.18
N CYS A 79 -4.22 -10.38 -5.20
CA CYS A 79 -3.20 -11.41 -5.39
C CYS A 79 -3.82 -12.75 -5.84
N ALA A 80 -4.94 -13.15 -5.26
CA ALA A 80 -5.66 -14.37 -5.65
C ALA A 80 -6.16 -14.31 -7.10
N ARG A 81 -6.71 -13.16 -7.51
CA ARG A 81 -7.15 -12.94 -8.90
C ARG A 81 -5.98 -12.95 -9.88
N LEU A 82 -4.89 -12.24 -9.58
CA LEU A 82 -3.69 -12.24 -10.43
C LEU A 82 -3.07 -13.63 -10.57
N LYS A 83 -3.06 -14.41 -9.48
CA LYS A 83 -2.63 -15.81 -9.52
C LYS A 83 -3.51 -16.64 -10.45
N ALA A 84 -4.83 -16.53 -10.31
CA ALA A 84 -5.80 -17.30 -11.12
C ALA A 84 -5.70 -16.93 -12.61
N GLU A 85 -5.59 -15.64 -12.94
CA GLU A 85 -5.53 -15.14 -14.30
C GLU A 85 -4.20 -15.46 -15.01
N SER A 86 -3.09 -15.51 -14.27
CA SER A 86 -1.74 -15.58 -14.83
C SER A 86 -0.93 -16.81 -14.46
N GLY A 87 -1.48 -17.69 -13.62
CA GLY A 87 -0.82 -18.93 -13.23
C GLY A 87 0.44 -18.75 -12.40
N TYR A 88 0.47 -17.73 -11.52
CA TYR A 88 1.58 -17.53 -10.58
C TYR A 88 1.63 -18.64 -9.53
N ALA A 89 2.85 -18.97 -9.09
CA ALA A 89 3.08 -19.99 -8.07
C ALA A 89 3.01 -19.47 -6.62
N PHE A 90 3.02 -18.16 -6.41
CA PHE A 90 3.02 -17.57 -5.06
C PHE A 90 1.75 -17.91 -4.26
N GLU A 91 1.83 -17.81 -2.94
CA GLU A 91 0.70 -17.92 -2.04
C GLU A 91 0.08 -16.53 -1.82
N PRO A 92 -1.24 -16.32 -2.13
CA PRO A 92 -1.85 -14.99 -2.17
C PRO A 92 -1.80 -14.22 -0.85
N TYR A 93 -2.08 -14.89 0.27
CA TYR A 93 -2.06 -14.26 1.59
C TYR A 93 -0.66 -13.77 1.98
N ALA A 94 0.35 -14.65 1.88
CA ALA A 94 1.72 -14.29 2.21
C ALA A 94 2.27 -13.17 1.31
N THR A 95 1.92 -13.21 0.02
CA THR A 95 2.29 -12.15 -0.94
C THR A 95 1.65 -10.82 -0.58
N ALA A 96 0.36 -10.81 -0.23
CA ALA A 96 -0.35 -9.61 0.20
C ALA A 96 0.22 -9.03 1.50
N VAL A 97 0.50 -9.87 2.50
CA VAL A 97 1.18 -9.45 3.74
C VAL A 97 2.53 -8.81 3.45
N GLY A 98 3.32 -9.41 2.56
CA GLY A 98 4.61 -8.86 2.13
C GLY A 98 4.48 -7.50 1.44
N LEU A 99 3.48 -7.32 0.58
CA LEU A 99 3.18 -6.03 -0.07
C LEU A 99 2.82 -4.95 0.95
N CYS A 100 1.90 -5.24 1.87
CA CYS A 100 1.51 -4.30 2.92
C CYS A 100 2.70 -3.93 3.81
N ALA A 101 3.48 -4.92 4.26
CA ALA A 101 4.67 -4.70 5.08
C ALA A 101 5.74 -3.86 4.36
N MET A 102 5.90 -4.03 3.04
CA MET A 102 6.80 -3.23 2.22
C MET A 102 6.33 -1.76 2.18
N LEU A 103 5.05 -1.50 1.96
CA LEU A 103 4.49 -0.14 1.94
C LEU A 103 4.61 0.54 3.31
N GLU A 104 4.31 -0.15 4.40
CA GLU A 104 4.51 0.32 5.77
C GLU A 104 5.98 0.62 6.07
N GLY A 105 6.90 -0.24 5.61
CA GLY A 105 8.34 -0.04 5.73
C GLY A 105 8.84 1.19 4.96
N LEU A 106 8.29 1.49 3.79
CA LEU A 106 8.58 2.71 3.04
C LEU A 106 8.10 3.96 3.78
N TRP A 107 6.91 3.93 4.40
CA TRP A 107 6.41 5.00 5.24
C TRP A 107 7.32 5.25 6.45
N LEU A 108 7.78 4.19 7.11
CA LEU A 108 8.71 4.29 8.23
C LEU A 108 10.02 4.96 7.81
N ARG A 109 10.59 4.57 6.65
CA ARG A 109 11.81 5.18 6.11
C ARG A 109 11.65 6.66 5.77
N LEU A 110 10.50 7.04 5.19
CA LEU A 110 10.15 8.43 4.91
C LEU A 110 10.03 9.24 6.21
N MET A 111 9.38 8.68 7.23
CA MET A 111 9.23 9.33 8.53
C MET A 111 10.57 9.52 9.24
N MET A 112 11.46 8.53 9.18
CA MET A 112 12.81 8.60 9.78
C MET A 112 13.75 9.57 9.05
N GLY A 113 13.38 10.06 7.87
CA GLY A 113 14.23 10.95 7.07
C GLY A 113 15.48 10.24 6.53
N THR A 114 15.37 8.95 6.18
CA THR A 114 16.46 8.19 5.56
C THR A 114 16.98 8.95 4.34
N GLU A 115 18.30 9.11 4.25
CA GLU A 115 18.94 9.84 3.16
C GLU A 115 18.52 9.29 1.79
N GLY A 116 18.16 10.18 0.86
CA GLY A 116 17.69 9.84 -0.48
C GLY A 116 16.25 9.31 -0.54
N MET A 117 15.55 9.14 0.59
CA MET A 117 14.17 8.67 0.60
C MET A 117 13.19 9.84 0.43
N THR A 118 12.57 9.91 -0.74
CA THR A 118 11.47 10.81 -1.08
C THR A 118 10.20 10.02 -1.38
N ARG A 119 9.06 10.68 -1.49
CA ARG A 119 7.82 10.02 -1.93
C ARG A 119 7.99 9.35 -3.30
N GLU A 120 8.66 10.05 -4.20
CA GLU A 120 8.94 9.60 -5.56
C GLU A 120 9.84 8.36 -5.55
N SER A 121 10.91 8.36 -4.73
CA SER A 121 11.80 7.19 -4.61
C SER A 121 11.11 6.03 -3.89
N ALA A 122 10.25 6.27 -2.93
CA ALA A 122 9.42 5.25 -2.28
C ALA A 122 8.44 4.61 -3.27
N HIS A 123 7.74 5.43 -4.06
CA HIS A 123 6.86 4.94 -5.12
C HIS A 123 7.63 4.13 -6.16
N HIS A 124 8.80 4.62 -6.60
CA HIS A 124 9.65 3.90 -7.53
C HIS A 124 10.09 2.53 -6.97
N ALA A 125 10.51 2.47 -5.71
CA ALA A 125 10.87 1.21 -5.05
C ALA A 125 9.69 0.23 -5.00
N ALA A 126 8.49 0.71 -4.69
CA ALA A 126 7.28 -0.10 -4.70
C ALA A 126 6.97 -0.62 -6.11
N CYS A 127 7.10 0.21 -7.15
CA CYS A 127 6.91 -0.18 -8.55
C CYS A 127 7.91 -1.26 -8.99
N GLU A 128 9.20 -1.13 -8.65
CA GLU A 128 10.21 -2.17 -8.92
C GLU A 128 9.86 -3.49 -8.22
N TYR A 129 9.30 -3.43 -7.01
CA TYR A 129 8.83 -4.62 -6.32
C TYR A 129 7.63 -5.26 -7.05
N LEU A 130 6.67 -4.47 -7.55
CA LEU A 130 5.55 -4.99 -8.35
C LEU A 130 6.04 -5.68 -9.64
N VAL A 131 7.02 -5.11 -10.34
CA VAL A 131 7.62 -5.75 -11.52
C VAL A 131 8.27 -7.08 -11.16
N SER A 132 8.91 -7.16 -10.00
CA SER A 132 9.56 -8.38 -9.51
C SER A 132 8.57 -9.49 -9.16
N VAL A 133 7.46 -9.14 -8.50
CA VAL A 133 6.45 -10.11 -8.02
C VAL A 133 5.46 -10.48 -9.13
N PHE A 134 5.07 -9.53 -9.97
CA PHE A 134 4.04 -9.69 -11.00
C PHE A 134 4.57 -9.32 -12.41
N PRO A 135 5.62 -10.00 -12.91
CA PRO A 135 6.27 -9.61 -14.17
C PRO A 135 5.39 -9.80 -15.41
N LYS A 136 4.26 -10.52 -15.29
CA LYS A 136 3.30 -10.67 -16.39
C LYS A 136 2.36 -9.47 -16.53
N GLN A 137 2.14 -8.71 -15.46
CA GLN A 137 1.27 -7.53 -15.45
C GLN A 137 2.04 -6.21 -15.51
N PHE A 138 3.22 -6.15 -14.89
CA PHE A 138 3.98 -4.92 -14.75
C PHE A 138 5.32 -4.99 -15.46
N THR A 139 5.61 -3.93 -16.22
CA THR A 139 6.92 -3.62 -16.76
C THR A 139 7.34 -2.25 -16.25
N ARG A 140 8.65 -1.96 -16.23
CA ARG A 140 9.14 -0.62 -15.87
C ARG A 140 8.47 0.46 -16.73
N ALA A 141 8.39 0.26 -18.03
CA ALA A 141 7.75 1.21 -18.95
C ALA A 141 6.28 1.45 -18.63
N SER A 142 5.52 0.42 -18.21
CA SER A 142 4.10 0.58 -17.88
C SER A 142 3.89 1.40 -16.61
N LEU A 143 4.78 1.31 -15.64
CA LEU A 143 4.67 2.01 -14.36
C LEU A 143 5.28 3.42 -14.39
N GLU A 144 6.31 3.67 -15.20
CA GLU A 144 6.89 5.01 -15.40
C GLU A 144 5.91 6.01 -16.03
N ALA A 145 4.91 5.54 -16.77
CA ALA A 145 3.86 6.36 -17.34
C ALA A 145 2.91 6.96 -16.27
N HIS A 146 2.90 6.44 -15.06
CA HIS A 146 2.00 6.82 -13.98
C HIS A 146 2.76 7.44 -12.80
N LYS A 147 3.19 8.70 -12.97
CA LYS A 147 3.80 9.47 -11.88
C LYS A 147 2.77 9.82 -10.81
N ILE A 148 3.17 9.72 -9.55
CA ILE A 148 2.38 10.22 -8.42
C ILE A 148 2.30 11.75 -8.46
N ALA A 149 1.16 12.27 -8.07
CA ALA A 149 0.93 13.71 -7.96
C ALA A 149 1.64 14.34 -6.73
#